data_fbe22c925ed452b4e1637fe523fe358c
#
_entry.id   fbe22c925ed452b4e1637fe523fe358c
#
_cell.length_a   1.000
_cell.length_b   1.000
_cell.length_c   1.000
_cell.angle_alpha   90.00
_cell.angle_beta   90.00
_cell.angle_gamma   90.00
#
_symmetry.space_group_name_H-M   'P 1'
#
loop_
_entity.id
_entity.type
_entity.pdbx_description
1 polymer ?
#
loop_
_entity_poly.entity_id
_entity_poly.type
_entity_poly.pdbx_seq_one_letter_code
_entity_poly.pdbx_strand_id
1 'polypeptide(L)'
;MTVYTDPAEIVRAVCAGVSLLVSGNLDQAQREAQLDWLAALYAERTDVRHPLATSGLPLRTRADVRRHFAQAPTRADGIERFEPVGLHVHRTGDPEVVITEFRYEGSAGGRPVSIQNIFVTRVRDGVIIESRDYADHIGAARAFGHLPALAAALAAEEHTQ
;
A
#
# COMPACT_ATOMS: atom_id res chain seq x y z
N MET A 1 3.58 17.31 -13.22
CA MET A 1 3.11 15.98 -12.76
C MET A 1 3.38 14.99 -13.89
N THR A 2 4.05 13.87 -13.61
CA THR A 2 4.29 12.82 -14.61
C THR A 2 2.96 12.18 -15.00
N VAL A 3 2.65 12.15 -16.28
CA VAL A 3 1.46 11.43 -16.80
C VAL A 3 1.89 10.02 -17.13
N TYR A 4 1.33 9.05 -16.43
CA TYR A 4 1.55 7.63 -16.69
C TYR A 4 0.53 7.14 -17.72
N THR A 5 1.01 6.53 -18.79
CA THR A 5 0.14 5.94 -19.83
C THR A 5 0.06 4.42 -19.71
N ASP A 6 1.04 3.80 -19.08
CA ASP A 6 1.11 2.35 -18.85
C ASP A 6 0.69 2.01 -17.42
N PRO A 7 -0.33 1.15 -17.21
CA PRO A 7 -0.71 0.67 -15.88
C PRO A 7 0.44 0.09 -15.06
N ALA A 8 1.41 -0.57 -15.71
CA ALA A 8 2.58 -1.12 -15.03
C ALA A 8 3.48 -0.04 -14.43
N GLU A 9 3.61 1.11 -15.08
CA GLU A 9 4.43 2.22 -14.58
C GLU A 9 3.80 2.87 -13.36
N ILE A 10 2.47 3.06 -13.35
CA ILE A 10 1.79 3.68 -12.21
C ILE A 10 1.87 2.80 -10.95
N VAL A 11 1.75 1.48 -11.10
CA VAL A 11 1.90 0.57 -9.95
C VAL A 11 3.33 0.58 -9.41
N ARG A 12 4.34 0.62 -10.30
CA ARG A 12 5.73 0.78 -9.87
C ARG A 12 5.94 2.11 -9.12
N ALA A 13 5.32 3.18 -9.61
CA ALA A 13 5.38 4.49 -8.95
C ALA A 13 4.73 4.45 -7.55
N VAL A 14 3.58 3.78 -7.39
CA VAL A 14 2.96 3.57 -6.07
C VAL A 14 3.92 2.83 -5.14
N CYS A 15 4.48 1.69 -5.57
CA CYS A 15 5.38 0.89 -4.73
C CYS A 15 6.62 1.68 -4.30
N ALA A 16 7.25 2.41 -5.23
CA ALA A 16 8.40 3.26 -4.94
C ALA A 16 8.03 4.45 -4.03
N GLY A 17 6.86 5.05 -4.24
CA GLY A 17 6.36 6.15 -3.43
C GLY A 17 6.05 5.75 -2.00
N VAL A 18 5.50 4.55 -1.80
CA VAL A 18 5.28 3.97 -0.45
C VAL A 18 6.62 3.71 0.24
N SER A 19 7.60 3.14 -0.47
CA SER A 19 8.95 2.96 0.05
C SER A 19 9.56 4.27 0.57
N LEU A 20 9.48 5.33 -0.23
CA LEU A 20 9.95 6.65 0.16
C LEU A 20 9.19 7.22 1.36
N LEU A 21 7.86 7.07 1.39
CA LEU A 21 7.01 7.55 2.50
C LEU A 21 7.37 6.88 3.83
N VAL A 22 7.62 5.55 3.79
CA VAL A 22 7.83 4.72 4.99
C VAL A 22 9.26 4.81 5.51
N SER A 23 10.27 4.72 4.65
CA SER A 23 11.68 4.65 5.06
C SER A 23 12.54 5.82 4.58
N GLY A 24 11.97 6.77 3.84
CA GLY A 24 12.67 7.98 3.42
C GLY A 24 12.97 8.93 4.60
N ASN A 25 14.06 9.67 4.49
CA ASN A 25 14.38 10.73 5.46
C ASN A 25 13.67 12.03 5.07
N LEU A 26 12.34 12.04 5.23
CA LEU A 26 11.49 13.17 4.85
C LEU A 26 11.23 14.07 6.06
N ASP A 27 11.39 15.38 5.88
CA ASP A 27 10.83 16.34 6.82
C ASP A 27 9.30 16.42 6.68
N GLN A 28 8.63 17.19 7.55
CA GLN A 28 7.17 17.27 7.54
C GLN A 28 6.60 17.78 6.20
N ALA A 29 7.21 18.80 5.61
CA ALA A 29 6.73 19.36 4.35
C ALA A 29 6.92 18.39 3.18
N GLN A 30 8.06 17.69 3.16
CA GLN A 30 8.34 16.66 2.18
C GLN A 30 7.39 15.46 2.34
N ARG A 31 7.06 15.06 3.58
CA ARG A 31 6.09 14.00 3.85
C ARG A 31 4.69 14.38 3.34
N GLU A 32 4.22 15.59 3.62
CA GLU A 32 2.92 16.08 3.11
C GLU A 32 2.90 16.08 1.58
N ALA A 33 3.97 16.59 0.94
CA ALA A 33 4.09 16.56 -0.52
C ALA A 33 4.10 15.13 -1.09
N GLN A 34 4.73 14.18 -0.41
CA GLN A 34 4.74 12.77 -0.81
C GLN A 34 3.37 12.13 -0.68
N LEU A 35 2.61 12.45 0.38
CA LEU A 35 1.23 12.01 0.56
C LEU A 35 0.32 12.54 -0.56
N ASP A 36 0.45 13.82 -0.90
CA ASP A 36 -0.30 14.44 -1.99
C ASP A 36 0.05 13.80 -3.33
N TRP A 37 1.33 13.54 -3.57
CA TRP A 37 1.79 12.91 -4.78
C TRP A 37 1.27 11.47 -4.92
N LEU A 38 1.33 10.65 -3.86
CA LEU A 38 0.79 9.29 -3.85
C LEU A 38 -0.72 9.31 -4.10
N ALA A 39 -1.45 10.17 -3.43
CA ALA A 39 -2.88 10.29 -3.59
C ALA A 39 -3.27 10.71 -5.03
N ALA A 40 -2.47 11.56 -5.68
CA ALA A 40 -2.70 12.02 -7.05
C ALA A 40 -2.57 10.88 -8.10
N LEU A 41 -1.97 9.74 -7.76
CA LEU A 41 -1.95 8.56 -8.63
C LEU A 41 -3.32 7.86 -8.71
N TYR A 42 -4.26 8.24 -7.85
CA TYR A 42 -5.63 7.69 -7.81
C TYR A 42 -6.63 8.71 -8.33
N ALA A 43 -7.70 8.21 -8.94
CA ALA A 43 -8.82 9.06 -9.38
C ALA A 43 -9.49 9.76 -8.19
N GLU A 44 -10.19 10.86 -8.44
CA GLU A 44 -10.98 11.56 -7.41
C GLU A 44 -11.99 10.62 -6.75
N ARG A 45 -12.64 9.78 -7.58
CA ARG A 45 -13.46 8.64 -7.13
C ARG A 45 -12.76 7.36 -7.51
N THR A 46 -12.46 6.52 -6.53
CA THR A 46 -11.73 5.26 -6.69
C THR A 46 -12.38 4.16 -5.86
N ASP A 47 -12.01 2.91 -6.06
CA ASP A 47 -12.44 1.77 -5.24
C ASP A 47 -11.22 0.93 -4.86
N VAL A 48 -10.58 1.28 -3.74
CA VAL A 48 -9.44 0.52 -3.21
C VAL A 48 -9.90 -0.34 -2.04
N ARG A 49 -9.62 -1.62 -2.12
CA ARG A 49 -9.99 -2.62 -1.11
C ARG A 49 -8.79 -3.40 -0.65
N HIS A 50 -8.81 -3.79 0.62
CA HIS A 50 -7.82 -4.68 1.24
C HIS A 50 -8.54 -5.97 1.68
N PRO A 51 -8.75 -6.95 0.76
CA PRO A 51 -9.64 -8.08 1.01
C PRO A 51 -9.24 -8.99 2.17
N LEU A 52 -7.96 -8.99 2.55
CA LEU A 52 -7.43 -9.79 3.67
C LEU A 52 -7.27 -8.98 4.96
N ALA A 53 -7.62 -7.69 4.96
CA ALA A 53 -7.58 -6.89 6.18
C ALA A 53 -8.74 -7.30 7.12
N THR A 54 -8.44 -7.38 8.40
CA THR A 54 -9.43 -7.73 9.44
C THR A 54 -10.44 -6.62 9.70
N SER A 55 -10.11 -5.40 9.32
CA SER A 55 -11.00 -4.25 9.41
C SER A 55 -10.61 -3.26 8.32
N GLY A 56 -11.57 -2.58 7.79
CA GLY A 56 -11.30 -1.53 6.82
C GLY A 56 -12.45 -1.37 5.82
N LEU A 57 -13.01 -0.18 5.78
CA LEU A 57 -13.94 0.20 4.73
C LEU A 57 -13.14 0.41 3.43
N PRO A 58 -13.75 0.12 2.27
CA PRO A 58 -13.16 0.47 0.99
C PRO A 58 -12.85 1.97 0.92
N LEU A 59 -11.67 2.33 0.37
CA LEU A 59 -11.32 3.72 0.12
C LEU A 59 -12.02 4.15 -1.17
N ARG A 60 -12.91 5.12 -1.06
CA ARG A 60 -13.82 5.52 -2.15
C ARG A 60 -13.40 6.81 -2.85
N THR A 61 -12.49 7.54 -2.24
CA THR A 61 -12.02 8.83 -2.74
C THR A 61 -10.51 8.95 -2.65
N ARG A 62 -9.94 9.85 -3.43
CA ARG A 62 -8.52 10.24 -3.32
C ARG A 62 -8.18 10.71 -1.90
N ALA A 63 -9.08 11.41 -1.25
CA ALA A 63 -8.89 11.86 0.13
C ALA A 63 -8.82 10.69 1.12
N ASP A 64 -9.60 9.61 0.90
CA ASP A 64 -9.51 8.39 1.72
C ASP A 64 -8.16 7.70 1.51
N VAL A 65 -7.69 7.61 0.26
CA VAL A 65 -6.38 7.04 -0.09
C VAL A 65 -5.26 7.84 0.59
N ARG A 66 -5.30 9.17 0.52
CA ARG A 66 -4.32 10.02 1.20
C ARG A 66 -4.29 9.76 2.71
N ARG A 67 -5.47 9.69 3.32
CA ARG A 67 -5.61 9.42 4.76
C ARG A 67 -5.08 8.03 5.14
N HIS A 68 -5.29 7.04 4.28
CA HIS A 68 -4.75 5.69 4.45
C HIS A 68 -3.21 5.72 4.43
N PHE A 69 -2.60 6.35 3.44
CA PHE A 69 -1.14 6.48 3.39
C PHE A 69 -0.57 7.28 4.57
N ALA A 70 -1.30 8.25 5.09
CA ALA A 70 -0.85 9.04 6.25
C ALA A 70 -0.72 8.20 7.53
N GLN A 71 -1.38 7.05 7.61
CA GLN A 71 -1.31 6.10 8.72
C GLN A 71 -0.14 5.10 8.60
N ALA A 72 0.60 5.12 7.48
CA ALA A 72 1.73 4.23 7.30
C ALA A 72 2.83 4.50 8.36
N PRO A 73 3.47 3.45 8.91
CA PRO A 73 4.59 3.61 9.81
C PRO A 73 5.76 4.31 9.10
N THR A 74 6.62 4.94 9.86
CA THR A 74 7.73 5.75 9.35
C THR A 74 9.04 5.41 10.04
N ARG A 75 10.11 6.11 9.66
CA ARG A 75 11.40 6.03 10.38
C ARG A 75 11.26 6.40 11.86
N ALA A 76 10.36 7.30 12.20
CA ALA A 76 10.10 7.65 13.61
C ALA A 76 9.51 6.47 14.40
N ASP A 77 8.86 5.53 13.72
CA ASP A 77 8.34 4.28 14.28
C ASP A 77 9.36 3.14 14.23
N GLY A 78 10.62 3.44 13.90
CA GLY A 78 11.71 2.48 13.85
C GLY A 78 11.89 1.76 12.51
N ILE A 79 11.25 2.21 11.44
CA ILE A 79 11.47 1.65 10.10
C ILE A 79 12.78 2.18 9.53
N GLU A 80 13.76 1.32 9.36
CA GLU A 80 15.09 1.69 8.86
C GLU A 80 15.17 1.58 7.35
N ARG A 81 14.57 0.54 6.79
CA ARG A 81 14.51 0.25 5.34
C ARG A 81 13.17 -0.40 4.99
N PHE A 82 12.62 -0.04 3.85
CA PHE A 82 11.37 -0.61 3.33
C PHE A 82 11.34 -0.45 1.81
N GLU A 83 11.62 -1.51 1.07
CA GLU A 83 11.83 -1.48 -0.39
C GLU A 83 10.99 -2.53 -1.09
N PRO A 84 10.38 -2.23 -2.25
CA PRO A 84 9.73 -3.24 -3.07
C PRO A 84 10.78 -4.09 -3.77
N VAL A 85 10.68 -5.42 -3.59
CA VAL A 85 11.61 -6.41 -4.15
C VAL A 85 10.84 -7.45 -4.94
N GLY A 86 11.43 -7.91 -6.04
CA GLY A 86 10.85 -8.96 -6.88
C GLY A 86 9.56 -8.51 -7.57
N LEU A 87 9.44 -7.23 -7.89
CA LEU A 87 8.24 -6.66 -8.50
C LEU A 87 8.07 -7.17 -9.93
N HIS A 88 7.05 -8.00 -10.12
CA HIS A 88 6.63 -8.56 -11.39
C HIS A 88 5.21 -8.10 -11.74
N VAL A 89 5.04 -7.57 -12.94
CA VAL A 89 3.73 -7.10 -13.44
C VAL A 89 3.25 -8.03 -14.54
N HIS A 90 2.14 -8.69 -14.28
CA HIS A 90 1.41 -9.50 -15.25
C HIS A 90 0.40 -8.62 -15.99
N ARG A 91 0.44 -8.65 -17.32
CA ARG A 91 -0.58 -8.01 -18.15
C ARG A 91 -1.74 -8.98 -18.33
N THR A 92 -2.96 -8.48 -18.27
CA THR A 92 -4.16 -9.26 -18.48
C THR A 92 -4.72 -9.07 -19.91
N GLY A 93 -5.80 -9.75 -20.22
CA GLY A 93 -6.53 -9.52 -21.47
C GLY A 93 -7.24 -8.16 -21.52
N ASP A 94 -7.41 -7.49 -20.38
CA ASP A 94 -7.92 -6.12 -20.30
C ASP A 94 -6.74 -5.16 -20.18
N PRO A 95 -6.52 -4.25 -21.15
CA PRO A 95 -5.37 -3.35 -21.14
C PRO A 95 -5.34 -2.36 -19.99
N GLU A 96 -6.47 -2.12 -19.31
CA GLU A 96 -6.55 -1.28 -18.12
C GLU A 96 -6.11 -2.02 -16.84
N VAL A 97 -6.07 -3.37 -16.87
CA VAL A 97 -5.86 -4.18 -15.65
C VAL A 97 -4.50 -4.86 -15.67
N VAL A 98 -3.78 -4.68 -14.58
CA VAL A 98 -2.53 -5.41 -14.30
C VAL A 98 -2.61 -6.11 -12.95
N ILE A 99 -1.90 -7.24 -12.83
CA ILE A 99 -1.68 -7.93 -11.57
C ILE A 99 -0.21 -7.80 -11.23
N THR A 100 0.09 -7.33 -10.03
CA THR A 100 1.47 -7.10 -9.58
C THR A 100 1.78 -7.95 -8.37
N GLU A 101 2.80 -8.80 -8.48
CA GLU A 101 3.37 -9.57 -7.38
C GLU A 101 4.66 -8.91 -6.93
N PHE A 102 4.84 -8.76 -5.63
CA PHE A 102 6.07 -8.24 -5.04
C PHE A 102 6.06 -8.47 -3.53
N ARG A 103 7.19 -8.15 -2.89
CA ARG A 103 7.24 -8.06 -1.44
C ARG A 103 7.93 -6.77 -1.02
N TYR A 104 7.51 -6.20 0.08
CA TYR A 104 8.31 -5.20 0.75
C TYR A 104 9.32 -5.91 1.65
N GLU A 105 10.59 -5.60 1.46
CA GLU A 105 11.69 -6.04 2.31
C GLU A 105 12.35 -4.88 3.01
N GLY A 106 12.80 -5.11 4.23
CA GLY A 106 13.46 -4.07 5.00
C GLY A 106 13.82 -4.47 6.40
N SER A 107 13.86 -3.48 7.28
CA SER A 107 14.12 -3.66 8.71
C SER A 107 13.31 -2.66 9.55
N ALA A 108 12.90 -3.12 10.73
CA ALA A 108 12.19 -2.33 11.72
C ALA A 108 12.72 -2.68 13.11
N GLY A 109 13.31 -1.70 13.82
CA GLY A 109 13.93 -1.92 15.13
C GLY A 109 14.99 -3.02 15.12
N GLY A 110 15.82 -3.06 14.08
CA GLY A 110 16.86 -4.06 13.87
C GLY A 110 16.37 -5.46 13.47
N ARG A 111 15.06 -5.65 13.26
CA ARG A 111 14.47 -6.94 12.84
C ARG A 111 14.14 -6.92 11.36
N PRO A 112 14.34 -8.04 10.62
CA PRO A 112 13.99 -8.13 9.22
C PRO A 112 12.47 -8.02 9.02
N VAL A 113 12.07 -7.33 7.98
CA VAL A 113 10.68 -7.19 7.50
C VAL A 113 10.60 -7.83 6.11
N SER A 114 9.59 -8.67 5.90
CA SER A 114 9.24 -9.19 4.58
C SER A 114 7.73 -9.37 4.52
N ILE A 115 7.05 -8.61 3.64
CA ILE A 115 5.59 -8.57 3.51
C ILE A 115 5.23 -8.84 2.05
N GLN A 116 4.58 -9.99 1.81
CA GLN A 116 4.15 -10.38 0.47
C GLN A 116 2.91 -9.59 0.04
N ASN A 117 2.84 -9.26 -1.26
CA ASN A 117 1.72 -8.50 -1.82
C ASN A 117 1.35 -8.98 -3.21
N ILE A 118 0.05 -9.00 -3.48
CA ILE A 118 -0.51 -9.10 -4.83
C ILE A 118 -1.52 -7.96 -4.97
N PHE A 119 -1.32 -7.10 -5.97
CA PHE A 119 -2.26 -6.04 -6.30
C PHE A 119 -2.92 -6.33 -7.63
N VAL A 120 -4.25 -6.25 -7.66
CA VAL A 120 -5.04 -6.29 -8.90
C VAL A 120 -5.54 -4.87 -9.13
N THR A 121 -4.92 -4.17 -10.08
CA THR A 121 -5.09 -2.72 -10.25
C THR A 121 -5.66 -2.39 -11.63
N ARG A 122 -6.71 -1.57 -11.66
CA ARG A 122 -7.27 -0.99 -12.88
C ARG A 122 -6.88 0.48 -12.99
N VAL A 123 -6.30 0.81 -14.13
CA VAL A 123 -5.86 2.17 -14.47
C VAL A 123 -6.62 2.66 -15.69
N ARG A 124 -7.15 3.86 -15.61
CA ARG A 124 -7.82 4.56 -16.72
C ARG A 124 -7.39 6.02 -16.71
N ASP A 125 -7.12 6.58 -17.89
CA ASP A 125 -6.70 7.97 -18.06
C ASP A 125 -5.51 8.37 -17.16
N GLY A 126 -4.57 7.42 -16.96
CA GLY A 126 -3.35 7.65 -16.18
C GLY A 126 -3.53 7.71 -14.66
N VAL A 127 -4.68 7.26 -14.13
CA VAL A 127 -4.94 7.17 -12.69
C VAL A 127 -5.57 5.84 -12.31
N ILE A 128 -5.35 5.41 -11.07
CA ILE A 128 -5.94 4.20 -10.51
C ILE A 128 -7.41 4.48 -10.16
N ILE A 129 -8.33 3.75 -10.79
CA ILE A 129 -9.77 3.82 -10.52
C ILE A 129 -10.24 2.68 -9.62
N GLU A 130 -9.50 1.56 -9.58
CA GLU A 130 -9.81 0.39 -8.75
C GLU A 130 -8.52 -0.33 -8.37
N SER A 131 -8.44 -0.82 -7.13
CA SER A 131 -7.39 -1.74 -6.70
C SER A 131 -7.91 -2.71 -5.66
N ARG A 132 -7.43 -3.96 -5.72
CA ARG A 132 -7.58 -4.96 -4.66
C ARG A 132 -6.19 -5.37 -4.22
N ASP A 133 -5.85 -4.96 -3.01
CA ASP A 133 -4.53 -5.11 -2.45
C ASP A 133 -4.52 -6.27 -1.45
N TYR A 134 -4.07 -7.44 -1.92
CA TYR A 134 -3.91 -8.65 -1.11
C TYR A 134 -2.54 -8.60 -0.45
N ALA A 135 -2.46 -8.00 0.72
CA ALA A 135 -1.24 -7.90 1.50
C ALA A 135 -1.19 -8.99 2.59
N ASP A 136 0.00 -9.48 2.90
CA ASP A 136 0.24 -10.38 4.04
C ASP A 136 0.12 -9.60 5.36
N HIS A 137 -1.11 -9.42 5.84
CA HIS A 137 -1.39 -8.72 7.10
C HIS A 137 -0.83 -9.47 8.33
N ILE A 138 -0.72 -10.80 8.28
CA ILE A 138 -0.11 -11.60 9.36
C ILE A 138 1.39 -11.37 9.40
N GLY A 139 2.05 -11.41 8.25
CA GLY A 139 3.47 -11.10 8.12
C GLY A 139 3.79 -9.68 8.56
N ALA A 140 2.96 -8.70 8.18
CA ALA A 140 3.07 -7.32 8.62
C ALA A 140 2.91 -7.18 10.14
N ALA A 141 1.88 -7.79 10.72
CA ALA A 141 1.66 -7.76 12.17
C ALA A 141 2.81 -8.40 12.94
N ARG A 142 3.39 -9.50 12.41
CA ARG A 142 4.59 -10.13 12.97
C ARG A 142 5.80 -9.20 12.93
N ALA A 143 6.05 -8.60 11.76
CA ALA A 143 7.20 -7.72 11.53
C ALA A 143 7.17 -6.49 12.45
N PHE A 144 5.99 -5.90 12.64
CA PHE A 144 5.81 -4.69 13.44
C PHE A 144 5.40 -4.94 14.91
N GLY A 145 5.34 -6.22 15.35
CA GLY A 145 5.02 -6.56 16.73
C GLY A 145 3.54 -6.42 17.11
N HIS A 146 2.64 -6.43 16.14
CA HIS A 146 1.19 -6.21 16.31
C HIS A 146 0.35 -7.51 16.33
N LEU A 147 0.99 -8.70 16.38
CA LEU A 147 0.26 -9.98 16.40
C LEU A 147 -0.80 -10.10 17.52
N PRO A 148 -0.53 -9.65 18.78
CA PRO A 148 -1.55 -9.72 19.83
C PRO A 148 -2.77 -8.84 19.51
N ALA A 149 -2.57 -7.66 18.93
CA ALA A 149 -3.66 -6.76 18.52
C ALA A 149 -4.46 -7.34 17.37
N LEU A 150 -3.79 -7.95 16.39
CA LEU A 150 -4.45 -8.63 15.27
C LEU A 150 -5.30 -9.80 15.75
N ALA A 151 -4.77 -10.65 16.64
CA ALA A 151 -5.50 -11.77 17.23
C ALA A 151 -6.75 -11.31 18.00
N ALA A 152 -6.63 -10.23 18.77
CA ALA A 152 -7.74 -9.65 19.52
C ALA A 152 -8.84 -9.10 18.59
N ALA A 153 -8.45 -8.45 17.48
CA ALA A 153 -9.38 -7.94 16.47
C ALA A 153 -10.18 -9.07 15.82
N LEU A 154 -9.50 -10.15 15.41
CA LEU A 154 -10.14 -11.33 14.82
C LEU A 154 -11.12 -12.01 15.78
N ALA A 155 -10.75 -12.17 17.05
CA ALA A 155 -11.65 -12.75 18.06
C ALA A 155 -12.89 -11.88 18.34
N ALA A 156 -12.78 -10.56 18.24
CA ALA A 156 -13.92 -9.66 18.41
C ALA A 156 -14.94 -9.75 17.27
N GLU A 157 -14.49 -10.00 16.03
CA GLU A 157 -15.37 -10.18 14.86
C GLU A 157 -16.23 -11.45 14.96
N GLU A 158 -15.69 -12.54 15.51
CA GLU A 158 -16.43 -13.80 15.73
C GLU A 158 -17.64 -13.66 16.69
N HIS A 159 -17.61 -12.66 17.58
CA HIS A 159 -18.68 -12.44 18.57
C HIS A 159 -19.79 -11.50 18.04
N THR A 160 -19.65 -10.98 16.82
CA THR A 160 -20.59 -10.00 16.24
C THR A 160 -21.48 -10.63 15.14
N GLN A 161 -21.27 -11.91 14.81
CA GLN A 161 -22.12 -12.71 13.91
C GLN A 161 -23.07 -13.57 14.73
#